data_dd61f1966be66c06b8b8e36d9157dc54
#
_entry.id   dd61f1966be66c06b8b8e36d9157dc54
#
_cell.length_a   1.000
_cell.length_b   1.000
_cell.length_c   1.000
_cell.angle_alpha   90.00
_cell.angle_beta   90.00
_cell.angle_gamma   90.00
#
_symmetry.space_group_name_H-M   'P 1'
#
loop_
_entity.id
_entity.type
_entity.pdbx_description
1 polymer ?
#
loop_
_entity_poly.entity_id
_entity_poly.type
_entity_poly.pdbx_seq_one_letter_code
_entity_poly.pdbx_strand_id
1 'polypeptide(L)'
;MSQFQLYEDQAEFVHKLRVAVSKGCKSILGVASPAFGKTVVAGYITQEAKAKNPNTSVWFLVHRKNLLRQTDKSFWAAKIEHGLITSGRRQSRLPVQIGTIGTVYSRHKSLTPPRIMFVDEAHLCRGNMFETVINWARENGTLVIGLTGTPKRLDGKALGDLFNEMIEAKSTAWLIEQGRLSNYVAYTTPVKPDLSNVKNAGGDYNKEQLAGAMSKPSIVGDAVAHWKKLANGLRTVCYCVNVKHSKQTAQAFNDAGVPAVHVDGTSTEAEIKDACMGLADGRYLVMTNCELVIEGFDLSAQVGRDCTLECCILLRPTQSVARYLQMVFRAMRKKPNPAVILDHAGCIVKHGLPCEKREWSLHGEAPSKRKKKDDEPDVNVTQCGKCYAVFKSGVDECPMCGAAVERKERKLNEVEGELEQVDMAAVQAERKRARQEQGQANGLRDLIALGKRRGMKNASGWALNVYMARQNKKPSGKDYAEAKIIEASL
;
A
#
# COMPACT_ATOMS: atom_id res chain seq x y z
N MET A 1 11.21 6.74 -35.02
CA MET A 1 10.34 7.44 -34.05
C MET A 1 9.73 6.44 -33.09
N SER A 2 9.66 6.74 -31.81
CA SER A 2 9.01 5.89 -30.81
C SER A 2 7.54 5.67 -31.17
N GLN A 3 7.06 4.42 -31.08
CA GLN A 3 5.63 4.11 -31.31
C GLN A 3 4.76 4.41 -30.09
N PHE A 4 5.39 4.60 -28.92
CA PHE A 4 4.71 5.09 -27.74
C PHE A 4 4.59 6.62 -27.81
N GLN A 5 3.40 7.13 -27.93
CA GLN A 5 3.11 8.55 -27.72
C GLN A 5 2.85 8.76 -26.23
N LEU A 6 3.75 9.49 -25.57
CA LEU A 6 3.59 9.82 -24.16
C LEU A 6 2.57 10.96 -24.02
N TYR A 7 1.79 10.89 -22.96
CA TYR A 7 1.07 12.06 -22.49
C TYR A 7 2.04 13.06 -21.86
N GLU A 8 1.64 14.32 -21.76
CA GLU A 8 2.49 15.40 -21.23
C GLU A 8 3.06 15.09 -19.84
N ASP A 9 2.25 14.59 -18.93
CA ASP A 9 2.66 14.18 -17.58
C ASP A 9 3.67 13.02 -17.57
N GLN A 10 3.53 12.08 -18.52
CA GLN A 10 4.48 10.99 -18.70
C GLN A 10 5.81 11.52 -19.29
N ALA A 11 5.74 12.44 -20.22
CA ALA A 11 6.94 13.10 -20.79
C ALA A 11 7.68 13.91 -19.72
N GLU A 12 6.96 14.67 -18.88
CA GLU A 12 7.52 15.37 -17.74
C GLU A 12 8.21 14.40 -16.76
N PHE A 13 7.55 13.28 -16.47
CA PHE A 13 8.13 12.26 -15.59
C PHE A 13 9.41 11.64 -16.16
N VAL A 14 9.42 11.31 -17.45
CA VAL A 14 10.63 10.85 -18.17
C VAL A 14 11.73 11.91 -18.14
N HIS A 15 11.38 13.18 -18.32
CA HIS A 15 12.34 14.29 -18.24
C HIS A 15 12.99 14.35 -16.85
N LYS A 16 12.20 14.29 -15.77
CA LYS A 16 12.72 14.26 -14.39
C LYS A 16 13.68 13.10 -14.15
N LEU A 17 13.32 11.88 -14.62
CA LEU A 17 14.21 10.72 -14.55
C LEU A 17 15.54 10.97 -15.27
N ARG A 18 15.52 11.58 -16.48
CA ARG A 18 16.73 11.92 -17.23
C ARG A 18 17.60 12.96 -16.50
N VAL A 19 16.97 13.97 -15.90
CA VAL A 19 17.69 14.97 -15.09
C VAL A 19 18.39 14.31 -13.89
N ALA A 20 17.74 13.37 -13.20
CA ALA A 20 18.39 12.63 -12.12
C ALA A 20 19.59 11.81 -12.63
N VAL A 21 19.43 11.11 -13.76
CA VAL A 21 20.53 10.35 -14.39
C VAL A 21 21.69 11.27 -14.82
N SER A 22 21.41 12.44 -15.39
CA SER A 22 22.45 13.41 -15.78
C SER A 22 23.24 13.97 -14.60
N LYS A 23 22.63 14.00 -13.40
CA LYS A 23 23.28 14.34 -12.13
C LYS A 23 24.09 13.18 -11.52
N GLY A 24 24.18 12.04 -12.21
CA GLY A 24 24.95 10.88 -11.79
C GLY A 24 24.16 9.85 -10.97
N CYS A 25 22.85 10.03 -10.76
CA CYS A 25 22.05 9.02 -10.06
C CYS A 25 21.92 7.73 -10.90
N LYS A 26 22.31 6.60 -10.31
CA LYS A 26 22.24 5.27 -10.96
C LYS A 26 21.17 4.37 -10.39
N SER A 27 20.46 4.77 -9.35
CA SER A 27 19.39 4.00 -8.74
C SER A 27 18.26 4.95 -8.34
N ILE A 28 17.17 4.93 -9.09
CA ILE A 28 16.06 5.89 -8.98
C ILE A 28 14.76 5.15 -8.74
N LEU A 29 13.96 5.63 -7.78
CA LEU A 29 12.60 5.15 -7.54
C LEU A 29 11.60 6.10 -8.20
N GLY A 30 10.95 5.64 -9.26
CA GLY A 30 9.85 6.34 -9.91
C GLY A 30 8.52 6.01 -9.24
N VAL A 31 7.89 7.02 -8.63
CA VAL A 31 6.60 6.88 -7.96
C VAL A 31 5.50 7.43 -8.87
N ALA A 32 4.64 6.54 -9.35
CA ALA A 32 3.52 6.90 -10.22
C ALA A 32 2.30 6.04 -9.87
N SER A 33 1.15 6.68 -9.72
CA SER A 33 -0.09 6.00 -9.32
C SER A 33 -0.40 4.78 -10.20
N PRO A 34 -1.15 3.79 -9.71
CA PRO A 34 -1.70 2.76 -10.57
C PRO A 34 -2.46 3.39 -11.75
N ALA A 35 -2.39 2.76 -12.91
CA ALA A 35 -2.94 3.25 -14.18
C ALA A 35 -2.25 4.49 -14.81
N PHE A 36 -1.18 5.03 -14.24
CA PHE A 36 -0.35 6.07 -14.87
C PHE A 36 0.28 5.63 -16.20
N GLY A 37 0.48 4.32 -16.40
CA GLY A 37 1.15 3.77 -17.57
C GLY A 37 2.65 3.55 -17.36
N LYS A 38 3.05 3.07 -16.19
CA LYS A 38 4.46 2.75 -15.86
C LYS A 38 5.17 1.89 -16.92
N THR A 39 4.47 0.86 -17.43
CA THR A 39 4.99 -0.01 -18.51
C THR A 39 5.18 0.74 -19.82
N VAL A 40 4.29 1.71 -20.14
CA VAL A 40 4.41 2.58 -21.33
C VAL A 40 5.65 3.46 -21.22
N VAL A 41 5.88 4.07 -20.06
CA VAL A 41 7.08 4.87 -19.78
C VAL A 41 8.36 4.05 -19.92
N ALA A 42 8.39 2.85 -19.35
CA ALA A 42 9.55 1.96 -19.47
C ALA A 42 9.80 1.51 -20.93
N GLY A 43 8.73 1.20 -21.65
CA GLY A 43 8.81 0.86 -23.08
C GLY A 43 9.32 2.03 -23.92
N TYR A 44 8.83 3.26 -23.68
CA TYR A 44 9.31 4.47 -24.32
C TYR A 44 10.82 4.70 -24.09
N ILE A 45 11.25 4.64 -22.82
CA ILE A 45 12.68 4.77 -22.47
C ILE A 45 13.51 3.68 -23.16
N THR A 46 12.97 2.45 -23.25
CA THR A 46 13.63 1.33 -23.94
C THR A 46 13.81 1.64 -25.43
N GLN A 47 12.77 2.13 -26.12
CA GLN A 47 12.83 2.49 -27.54
C GLN A 47 13.84 3.61 -27.79
N GLU A 48 13.82 4.66 -26.97
CA GLU A 48 14.77 5.78 -27.04
C GLU A 48 16.23 5.32 -26.81
N ALA A 49 16.45 4.44 -25.83
CA ALA A 49 17.78 3.89 -25.57
C ALA A 49 18.30 3.07 -26.76
N LYS A 50 17.43 2.27 -27.36
CA LYS A 50 17.73 1.47 -28.55
C LYS A 50 17.95 2.31 -29.81
N ALA A 51 17.21 3.40 -29.98
CA ALA A 51 17.39 4.35 -31.08
C ALA A 51 18.77 5.04 -31.03
N LYS A 52 19.25 5.35 -29.81
CA LYS A 52 20.60 5.93 -29.60
C LYS A 52 21.72 4.91 -29.80
N ASN A 53 21.52 3.70 -29.31
CA ASN A 53 22.46 2.59 -29.47
C ASN A 53 21.70 1.25 -29.51
N PRO A 54 21.61 0.61 -30.70
CA PRO A 54 20.91 -0.65 -30.90
C PRO A 54 21.36 -1.80 -29.96
N ASN A 55 22.57 -1.74 -29.45
CA ASN A 55 23.14 -2.76 -28.56
C ASN A 55 22.87 -2.47 -27.07
N THR A 56 22.17 -1.39 -26.73
CA THR A 56 21.84 -1.10 -25.34
C THR A 56 20.97 -2.21 -24.76
N SER A 57 21.48 -2.87 -23.71
CA SER A 57 20.75 -3.94 -23.00
C SER A 57 19.80 -3.32 -21.98
N VAL A 58 18.52 -3.71 -22.05
CA VAL A 58 17.46 -3.21 -21.16
C VAL A 58 16.65 -4.38 -20.63
N TRP A 59 16.54 -4.49 -19.32
CA TRP A 59 15.71 -5.50 -18.67
C TRP A 59 14.51 -4.88 -17.96
N PHE A 60 13.35 -5.55 -18.06
CA PHE A 60 12.15 -5.22 -17.32
C PHE A 60 11.79 -6.39 -16.41
N LEU A 61 11.93 -6.19 -15.09
CA LEU A 61 11.74 -7.24 -14.10
C LEU A 61 10.40 -7.09 -13.39
N VAL A 62 9.67 -8.21 -13.32
CA VAL A 62 8.40 -8.34 -12.64
C VAL A 62 8.45 -9.47 -11.60
N HIS A 63 7.55 -9.46 -10.62
CA HIS A 63 7.56 -10.46 -9.55
C HIS A 63 6.66 -11.68 -9.82
N ARG A 64 5.72 -11.62 -10.80
CA ARG A 64 4.78 -12.71 -11.13
C ARG A 64 4.75 -13.02 -12.62
N LYS A 65 4.45 -14.29 -12.95
CA LYS A 65 4.37 -14.76 -14.35
C LYS A 65 3.24 -14.10 -15.15
N ASN A 66 2.10 -13.78 -14.52
CA ASN A 66 1.01 -13.07 -15.19
C ASN A 66 1.40 -11.65 -15.60
N LEU A 67 2.15 -10.92 -14.75
CA LEU A 67 2.72 -9.62 -15.09
C LEU A 67 3.74 -9.71 -16.23
N LEU A 68 4.56 -10.76 -16.23
CA LEU A 68 5.50 -11.02 -17.32
C LEU A 68 4.77 -11.15 -18.67
N ARG A 69 3.69 -11.96 -18.71
CA ARG A 69 2.87 -12.13 -19.93
C ARG A 69 2.20 -10.83 -20.37
N GLN A 70 1.74 -10.01 -19.43
CA GLN A 70 1.13 -8.72 -19.75
C GLN A 70 2.17 -7.74 -20.33
N THR A 71 3.35 -7.67 -19.73
CA THR A 71 4.45 -6.84 -20.24
C THR A 71 4.92 -7.32 -21.59
N ASP A 72 5.04 -8.64 -21.78
CA ASP A 72 5.36 -9.31 -23.05
C ASP A 72 4.40 -8.85 -24.16
N LYS A 73 3.09 -8.99 -23.95
CA LYS A 73 2.07 -8.49 -24.89
C LYS A 73 2.20 -7.00 -25.18
N SER A 74 2.45 -6.19 -24.16
CA SER A 74 2.59 -4.73 -24.31
C SER A 74 3.82 -4.35 -25.12
N PHE A 75 4.94 -5.04 -24.92
CA PHE A 75 6.18 -4.80 -25.67
C PHE A 75 6.04 -5.23 -27.12
N TRP A 76 5.41 -6.39 -27.39
CA TRP A 76 5.11 -6.81 -28.77
C TRP A 76 4.16 -5.83 -29.48
N ALA A 77 3.11 -5.37 -28.81
CA ALA A 77 2.20 -4.35 -29.35
C ALA A 77 2.93 -3.05 -29.70
N ALA A 78 3.96 -2.71 -28.92
CA ALA A 78 4.83 -1.55 -29.13
C ALA A 78 6.00 -1.83 -30.11
N LYS A 79 6.03 -3.01 -30.74
CA LYS A 79 7.11 -3.46 -31.65
C LYS A 79 8.50 -3.40 -31.02
N ILE A 80 8.60 -3.70 -29.72
CA ILE A 80 9.87 -3.87 -29.02
C ILE A 80 10.22 -5.36 -29.07
N GLU A 81 11.19 -5.71 -29.90
CA GLU A 81 11.73 -7.06 -29.93
C GLU A 81 12.45 -7.37 -28.62
N HIS A 82 12.10 -8.48 -27.97
CA HIS A 82 12.61 -8.84 -26.65
C HIS A 82 12.61 -10.33 -26.40
N GLY A 83 13.42 -10.77 -25.45
CA GLY A 83 13.46 -12.12 -24.95
C GLY A 83 12.86 -12.24 -23.55
N LEU A 84 12.76 -13.47 -23.04
CA LEU A 84 12.20 -13.76 -21.74
C LEU A 84 13.22 -14.45 -20.84
N ILE A 85 13.35 -13.97 -19.58
CA ILE A 85 14.09 -14.63 -18.50
C ILE A 85 13.08 -15.22 -17.52
N THR A 86 12.67 -16.46 -17.76
CA THR A 86 11.67 -17.17 -16.96
C THR A 86 12.04 -18.63 -16.77
N SER A 87 11.46 -19.30 -15.77
CA SER A 87 11.68 -20.72 -15.50
C SER A 87 11.30 -21.58 -16.72
N GLY A 88 12.06 -22.61 -16.99
CA GLY A 88 11.80 -23.55 -18.09
C GLY A 88 12.18 -23.05 -19.49
N ARG A 89 12.71 -21.83 -19.63
CA ARG A 89 13.20 -21.30 -20.91
C ARG A 89 14.69 -20.95 -20.86
N ARG A 90 15.40 -21.21 -21.96
CA ARG A 90 16.76 -20.70 -22.16
C ARG A 90 16.66 -19.20 -22.48
N GLN A 91 17.55 -18.40 -21.92
CA GLN A 91 17.62 -16.96 -22.22
C GLN A 91 17.97 -16.73 -23.69
N SER A 92 17.29 -15.83 -24.36
CA SER A 92 17.63 -15.35 -25.67
C SER A 92 18.84 -14.40 -25.63
N ARG A 93 19.52 -14.20 -26.78
CA ARG A 93 20.61 -13.22 -26.90
C ARG A 93 20.13 -11.79 -27.19
N LEU A 94 18.82 -11.56 -27.24
CA LEU A 94 18.27 -10.24 -27.51
C LEU A 94 18.66 -9.26 -26.38
N PRO A 95 19.01 -8.01 -26.71
CA PRO A 95 19.43 -7.03 -25.69
C PRO A 95 18.30 -6.58 -24.77
N VAL A 96 17.05 -6.62 -25.25
CA VAL A 96 15.89 -6.34 -24.39
C VAL A 96 15.36 -7.65 -23.83
N GLN A 97 15.14 -7.69 -22.50
CA GLN A 97 14.64 -8.90 -21.83
C GLN A 97 13.53 -8.51 -20.84
N ILE A 98 12.49 -9.31 -20.76
CA ILE A 98 11.52 -9.27 -19.69
C ILE A 98 11.74 -10.47 -18.78
N GLY A 99 11.90 -10.26 -17.48
CA GLY A 99 12.24 -11.33 -16.56
C GLY A 99 11.40 -11.36 -15.29
N THR A 100 11.25 -12.57 -14.71
CA THR A 100 10.76 -12.68 -13.34
C THR A 100 11.93 -12.55 -12.37
N ILE A 101 11.75 -11.74 -11.32
CA ILE A 101 12.80 -11.48 -10.34
C ILE A 101 13.37 -12.77 -9.73
N GLY A 102 12.52 -13.78 -9.45
CA GLY A 102 12.97 -15.06 -8.90
C GLY A 102 13.86 -15.85 -9.85
N THR A 103 13.60 -15.81 -11.17
CA THR A 103 14.47 -16.46 -12.15
C THR A 103 15.79 -15.72 -12.32
N VAL A 104 15.75 -14.39 -12.34
CA VAL A 104 16.98 -13.57 -12.38
C VAL A 104 17.80 -13.82 -11.13
N TYR A 105 17.21 -13.82 -9.95
CA TYR A 105 17.88 -14.13 -8.68
C TYR A 105 18.61 -15.49 -8.73
N SER A 106 17.93 -16.54 -9.21
CA SER A 106 18.55 -17.88 -9.28
C SER A 106 19.69 -17.98 -10.29
N ARG A 107 19.74 -17.09 -11.28
CA ARG A 107 20.69 -17.12 -12.41
C ARG A 107 21.67 -15.95 -12.45
N HIS A 108 21.56 -14.92 -11.57
CA HIS A 108 22.30 -13.67 -11.68
C HIS A 108 23.82 -13.84 -11.80
N LYS A 109 24.40 -14.85 -11.13
CA LYS A 109 25.83 -15.15 -11.21
C LYS A 109 26.30 -15.59 -12.60
N SER A 110 25.40 -16.11 -13.45
CA SER A 110 25.67 -16.56 -14.82
C SER A 110 25.15 -15.60 -15.89
N LEU A 111 24.51 -14.51 -15.49
CA LEU A 111 23.93 -13.53 -16.38
C LEU A 111 24.85 -12.30 -16.49
N THR A 112 24.89 -11.66 -17.66
CA THR A 112 25.54 -10.36 -17.83
C THR A 112 24.52 -9.27 -17.44
N PRO A 113 24.86 -8.37 -16.48
CA PRO A 113 23.97 -7.29 -16.08
C PRO A 113 23.61 -6.38 -17.27
N PRO A 114 22.37 -5.87 -17.34
CA PRO A 114 21.97 -4.96 -18.41
C PRO A 114 22.52 -3.55 -18.16
N ARG A 115 22.49 -2.70 -19.19
CA ARG A 115 22.79 -1.28 -19.04
C ARG A 115 21.71 -0.54 -18.27
N ILE A 116 20.44 -0.92 -18.49
CA ILE A 116 19.27 -0.33 -17.82
C ILE A 116 18.39 -1.48 -17.27
N MET A 117 17.95 -1.38 -16.05
CA MET A 117 17.06 -2.34 -15.41
C MET A 117 15.86 -1.64 -14.79
N PHE A 118 14.68 -1.95 -15.30
CA PHE A 118 13.42 -1.57 -14.66
C PHE A 118 12.98 -2.66 -13.68
N VAL A 119 12.52 -2.25 -12.50
CA VAL A 119 11.95 -3.16 -11.48
C VAL A 119 10.53 -2.70 -11.20
N ASP A 120 9.54 -3.45 -11.67
CA ASP A 120 8.13 -3.14 -11.46
C ASP A 120 7.68 -3.52 -10.06
N GLU A 121 6.72 -2.74 -9.52
CA GLU A 121 6.22 -2.85 -8.15
C GLU A 121 7.36 -2.87 -7.11
N ALA A 122 8.28 -1.93 -7.23
CA ALA A 122 9.50 -1.85 -6.41
C ALA A 122 9.26 -1.79 -4.89
N HIS A 123 8.04 -1.47 -4.44
CA HIS A 123 7.65 -1.57 -3.03
C HIS A 123 7.61 -3.03 -2.52
N LEU A 124 7.55 -4.02 -3.40
CA LEU A 124 7.62 -5.43 -3.06
C LEU A 124 9.05 -5.93 -2.86
N CYS A 125 10.05 -5.07 -2.92
CA CYS A 125 11.46 -5.40 -2.65
C CYS A 125 11.63 -5.94 -1.22
N ARG A 126 11.10 -7.15 -0.98
CA ARG A 126 11.14 -7.88 0.29
C ARG A 126 12.20 -8.97 0.24
N GLY A 127 13.07 -8.98 1.26
CA GLY A 127 14.03 -10.04 1.49
C GLY A 127 15.14 -10.11 0.44
N ASN A 128 16.02 -11.10 0.60
CA ASN A 128 17.27 -11.23 -0.11
C ASN A 128 17.16 -11.20 -1.65
N MET A 129 16.03 -11.64 -2.21
CA MET A 129 15.90 -11.83 -3.66
C MET A 129 15.96 -10.52 -4.46
N PHE A 130 15.12 -9.54 -4.13
CA PHE A 130 15.11 -8.24 -4.80
C PHE A 130 16.37 -7.43 -4.46
N GLU A 131 16.74 -7.40 -3.17
CA GLU A 131 17.92 -6.69 -2.69
C GLU A 131 19.18 -7.23 -3.39
N THR A 132 19.33 -8.56 -3.48
CA THR A 132 20.46 -9.19 -4.18
C THR A 132 20.52 -8.81 -5.66
N VAL A 133 19.39 -8.88 -6.39
CA VAL A 133 19.39 -8.57 -7.82
C VAL A 133 19.63 -7.08 -8.07
N ILE A 134 19.06 -6.19 -7.26
CA ILE A 134 19.26 -4.74 -7.40
C ILE A 134 20.71 -4.38 -7.08
N ASN A 135 21.29 -4.91 -5.99
CA ASN A 135 22.66 -4.62 -5.60
C ASN A 135 23.66 -5.20 -6.64
N TRP A 136 23.46 -6.44 -7.06
CA TRP A 136 24.24 -7.03 -8.14
C TRP A 136 24.25 -6.15 -9.41
N ALA A 137 23.09 -5.64 -9.81
CA ALA A 137 22.98 -4.75 -10.97
C ALA A 137 23.73 -3.43 -10.73
N ARG A 138 23.55 -2.80 -9.56
CA ARG A 138 24.21 -1.53 -9.19
C ARG A 138 25.72 -1.66 -9.14
N GLU A 139 26.25 -2.71 -8.53
CA GLU A 139 27.68 -3.01 -8.43
C GLU A 139 28.34 -3.20 -9.81
N ASN A 140 27.58 -3.65 -10.79
CA ASN A 140 28.01 -3.80 -12.17
C ASN A 140 27.70 -2.56 -13.07
N GLY A 141 27.36 -1.41 -12.48
CA GLY A 141 27.15 -0.16 -13.19
C GLY A 141 25.83 0.00 -13.93
N THR A 142 24.87 -0.89 -13.70
CA THR A 142 23.51 -0.82 -14.26
C THR A 142 22.78 0.42 -13.73
N LEU A 143 22.10 1.15 -14.61
CA LEU A 143 21.09 2.13 -14.21
C LEU A 143 19.82 1.36 -13.76
N VAL A 144 19.49 1.41 -12.47
CA VAL A 144 18.30 0.78 -11.92
C VAL A 144 17.18 1.79 -11.75
N ILE A 145 16.02 1.52 -12.31
CA ILE A 145 14.81 2.32 -12.18
C ILE A 145 13.70 1.46 -11.58
N GLY A 146 13.44 1.65 -10.28
CA GLY A 146 12.28 1.04 -9.63
C GLY A 146 11.01 1.82 -9.98
N LEU A 147 9.93 1.12 -10.29
CA LEU A 147 8.62 1.72 -10.57
C LEU A 147 7.62 1.24 -9.52
N THR A 148 6.89 2.15 -8.90
CA THR A 148 5.87 1.80 -7.90
C THR A 148 4.74 2.82 -7.86
N GLY A 149 3.55 2.39 -7.45
CA GLY A 149 2.44 3.31 -7.12
C GLY A 149 2.51 3.83 -5.69
N THR A 150 3.24 3.14 -4.82
CA THR A 150 3.31 3.42 -3.38
C THR A 150 4.69 3.01 -2.86
N PRO A 151 5.57 3.94 -2.54
CA PRO A 151 6.94 3.64 -2.11
C PRO A 151 7.02 3.24 -0.63
N LYS A 152 6.03 2.50 -0.14
CA LYS A 152 5.97 2.02 1.25
C LYS A 152 6.06 0.50 1.29
N ARG A 153 7.11 -0.01 1.93
CA ARG A 153 7.28 -1.45 2.16
C ARG A 153 6.34 -1.92 3.28
N LEU A 154 5.80 -3.14 3.14
CA LEU A 154 4.94 -3.74 4.17
C LEU A 154 5.70 -4.11 5.46
N ASP A 155 7.02 -4.33 5.36
CA ASP A 155 7.88 -4.61 6.51
C ASP A 155 8.37 -3.33 7.23
N GLY A 156 7.95 -2.16 6.78
CA GLY A 156 8.30 -0.86 7.35
C GLY A 156 9.74 -0.40 7.08
N LYS A 157 10.56 -1.20 6.37
CA LYS A 157 11.93 -0.80 6.03
C LYS A 157 11.94 0.32 4.98
N ALA A 158 12.99 1.11 5.01
CA ALA A 158 13.27 2.16 4.04
C ALA A 158 13.59 1.58 2.65
N LEU A 159 13.29 2.33 1.60
CA LEU A 159 13.72 2.02 0.23
C LEU A 159 15.02 2.76 -0.14
N GLY A 160 15.50 3.68 0.70
CA GLY A 160 16.71 4.45 0.50
C GLY A 160 18.00 3.62 0.45
N ASP A 161 17.99 2.41 1.01
CA ASP A 161 19.11 1.47 0.88
C ASP A 161 19.29 0.97 -0.57
N LEU A 162 18.20 0.93 -1.34
CA LEU A 162 18.18 0.43 -2.71
C LEU A 162 18.16 1.56 -3.76
N PHE A 163 17.54 2.68 -3.45
CA PHE A 163 17.35 3.80 -4.37
C PHE A 163 17.91 5.09 -3.78
N ASN A 164 18.69 5.84 -4.57
CA ASN A 164 19.34 7.07 -4.14
C ASN A 164 18.46 8.31 -4.31
N GLU A 165 17.51 8.27 -5.24
CA GLU A 165 16.64 9.38 -5.63
C GLU A 165 15.21 8.87 -5.77
N MET A 166 14.23 9.72 -5.44
CA MET A 166 12.81 9.45 -5.65
C MET A 166 12.20 10.53 -6.54
N ILE A 167 11.59 10.09 -7.64
CA ILE A 167 10.92 10.97 -8.60
C ILE A 167 9.43 10.67 -8.58
N GLU A 168 8.62 11.68 -8.30
CA GLU A 168 7.18 11.56 -8.28
C GLU A 168 6.55 12.07 -9.58
N ALA A 169 5.59 11.28 -10.09
CA ALA A 169 4.71 11.69 -11.18
C ALA A 169 3.61 12.64 -10.67
N LYS A 170 2.74 13.12 -11.56
CA LYS A 170 1.56 13.91 -11.19
C LYS A 170 0.64 13.12 -10.23
N SER A 171 -0.03 13.85 -9.36
CA SER A 171 -0.92 13.27 -8.35
C SER A 171 -2.14 12.59 -8.97
N THR A 172 -2.78 11.69 -8.22
CA THR A 172 -4.04 11.07 -8.62
C THR A 172 -5.15 12.10 -8.87
N ALA A 173 -5.24 13.13 -8.03
CA ALA A 173 -6.21 14.21 -8.21
C ALA A 173 -6.00 14.90 -9.56
N TRP A 174 -4.78 15.23 -9.91
CA TRP A 174 -4.45 15.81 -11.21
C TRP A 174 -4.84 14.90 -12.38
N LEU A 175 -4.58 13.58 -12.28
CA LEU A 175 -4.97 12.62 -13.32
C LEU A 175 -6.49 12.53 -13.52
N ILE A 176 -7.26 12.71 -12.45
CA ILE A 176 -8.72 12.78 -12.51
C ILE A 176 -9.16 14.08 -13.19
N GLU A 177 -8.59 15.22 -12.81
CA GLU A 177 -8.88 16.53 -13.42
C GLU A 177 -8.60 16.54 -14.92
N GLN A 178 -7.53 15.86 -15.36
CA GLN A 178 -7.18 15.73 -16.78
C GLN A 178 -7.95 14.61 -17.51
N GLY A 179 -8.92 13.97 -16.85
CA GLY A 179 -9.70 12.87 -17.45
C GLY A 179 -8.87 11.62 -17.82
N ARG A 180 -7.67 11.47 -17.21
CA ARG A 180 -6.80 10.30 -17.37
C ARG A 180 -7.25 9.13 -16.49
N LEU A 181 -7.91 9.45 -15.39
CA LEU A 181 -8.65 8.55 -14.53
C LEU A 181 -10.09 9.02 -14.44
N SER A 182 -11.03 8.10 -14.24
CA SER A 182 -12.40 8.48 -13.93
C SER A 182 -12.48 9.07 -12.52
N ASN A 183 -13.41 9.99 -12.33
CA ASN A 183 -13.82 10.37 -10.99
C ASN A 183 -14.43 9.16 -10.26
N TYR A 184 -14.72 9.28 -8.98
CA TYR A 184 -15.29 8.20 -8.19
C TYR A 184 -16.28 8.71 -7.15
N VAL A 185 -17.20 7.83 -6.77
CA VAL A 185 -18.06 7.98 -5.59
C VAL A 185 -17.75 6.83 -4.65
N ALA A 186 -17.45 7.14 -3.41
CA ALA A 186 -17.10 6.15 -2.41
C ALA A 186 -18.15 6.09 -1.30
N TYR A 187 -18.50 4.87 -0.91
CA TYR A 187 -19.42 4.58 0.19
C TYR A 187 -18.73 3.66 1.17
N THR A 188 -18.91 3.90 2.46
CA THR A 188 -18.46 2.99 3.53
C THR A 188 -19.60 2.67 4.47
N THR A 189 -19.51 1.55 5.18
CA THR A 189 -20.51 1.20 6.19
C THR A 189 -20.25 1.96 7.48
N PRO A 190 -21.30 2.40 8.20
CA PRO A 190 -21.13 3.05 9.51
C PRO A 190 -20.58 2.07 10.58
N VAL A 191 -20.82 0.77 10.37
CA VAL A 191 -20.35 -0.29 11.29
C VAL A 191 -19.09 -0.92 10.70
N LYS A 192 -17.95 -0.65 11.33
CA LYS A 192 -16.66 -1.29 10.96
C LYS A 192 -16.71 -2.78 11.33
N PRO A 193 -16.08 -3.67 10.52
CA PRO A 193 -15.87 -5.06 10.93
C PRO A 193 -15.07 -5.11 12.24
N ASP A 194 -15.49 -5.95 13.17
CA ASP A 194 -14.70 -6.18 14.39
C ASP A 194 -13.45 -7.01 14.06
N LEU A 195 -12.30 -6.36 14.06
CA LEU A 195 -10.99 -6.94 13.80
C LEU A 195 -10.11 -7.02 15.06
N SER A 196 -10.68 -6.82 16.25
CA SER A 196 -9.94 -6.80 17.53
C SER A 196 -9.17 -8.09 17.79
N ASN A 197 -9.70 -9.23 17.35
CA ASN A 197 -9.10 -10.56 17.50
C ASN A 197 -8.24 -11.00 16.29
N VAL A 198 -8.05 -10.14 15.28
CA VAL A 198 -7.28 -10.46 14.08
C VAL A 198 -5.83 -10.02 14.26
N LYS A 199 -4.91 -10.98 14.32
CA LYS A 199 -3.47 -10.74 14.45
C LYS A 199 -2.88 -10.26 13.12
N ASN A 200 -1.77 -9.50 13.22
CA ASN A 200 -0.98 -9.13 12.06
C ASN A 200 -0.02 -10.26 11.68
N ALA A 201 0.12 -10.53 10.39
CA ALA A 201 1.04 -11.49 9.82
C ALA A 201 1.70 -10.91 8.57
N GLY A 202 3.03 -10.84 8.56
CA GLY A 202 3.79 -10.39 7.39
C GLY A 202 3.47 -8.95 6.90
N GLY A 203 3.08 -8.04 7.80
CA GLY A 203 2.74 -6.65 7.49
C GLY A 203 1.30 -6.43 7.00
N ASP A 204 0.45 -7.47 7.03
CA ASP A 204 -0.99 -7.38 6.80
C ASP A 204 -1.73 -8.25 7.85
N TYR A 205 -3.03 -8.36 7.78
CA TYR A 205 -3.83 -9.21 8.67
C TYR A 205 -3.60 -10.71 8.40
N ASN A 206 -3.69 -11.53 9.46
CA ASN A 206 -3.75 -12.99 9.33
C ASN A 206 -4.99 -13.39 8.53
N LYS A 207 -4.80 -14.10 7.41
CA LYS A 207 -5.87 -14.37 6.44
C LYS A 207 -7.01 -15.25 7.00
N GLU A 208 -6.70 -16.25 7.82
CA GLU A 208 -7.69 -17.18 8.36
C GLU A 208 -8.59 -16.48 9.38
N GLN A 209 -7.98 -15.73 10.31
CA GLN A 209 -8.71 -14.96 11.32
C GLN A 209 -9.56 -13.86 10.67
N LEU A 210 -9.00 -13.18 9.66
CA LEU A 210 -9.70 -12.17 8.89
C LEU A 210 -10.89 -12.74 8.13
N ALA A 211 -10.75 -13.93 7.55
CA ALA A 211 -11.85 -14.60 6.86
C ALA A 211 -13.01 -14.91 7.81
N GLY A 212 -12.73 -15.37 9.02
CA GLY A 212 -13.75 -15.59 10.05
C GLY A 212 -14.52 -14.32 10.40
N ALA A 213 -13.83 -13.17 10.51
CA ALA A 213 -14.46 -11.90 10.81
C ALA A 213 -15.33 -11.36 9.65
N MET A 214 -14.89 -11.55 8.39
CA MET A 214 -15.52 -10.97 7.21
C MET A 214 -16.57 -11.87 6.54
N SER A 215 -16.59 -13.18 6.83
CA SER A 215 -17.57 -14.14 6.26
C SER A 215 -18.91 -14.16 7.00
N LYS A 216 -19.17 -13.16 7.85
CA LYS A 216 -20.46 -13.06 8.54
C LYS A 216 -21.58 -12.82 7.52
N PRO A 217 -22.72 -13.55 7.63
CA PRO A 217 -23.83 -13.43 6.67
C PRO A 217 -24.35 -11.98 6.52
N SER A 218 -24.32 -11.18 7.60
CA SER A 218 -24.68 -9.78 7.58
C SER A 218 -23.80 -8.93 6.65
N ILE A 219 -22.47 -9.11 6.69
CA ILE A 219 -21.54 -8.34 5.85
C ILE A 219 -21.72 -8.67 4.38
N VAL A 220 -21.87 -9.95 4.04
CA VAL A 220 -22.07 -10.40 2.66
C VAL A 220 -23.45 -9.99 2.13
N GLY A 221 -24.50 -10.14 2.94
CA GLY A 221 -25.85 -9.71 2.61
C GLY A 221 -25.96 -8.20 2.39
N ASP A 222 -25.34 -7.42 3.25
CA ASP A 222 -25.26 -5.97 3.12
C ASP A 222 -24.52 -5.54 1.84
N ALA A 223 -23.47 -6.28 1.43
CA ALA A 223 -22.74 -6.01 0.21
C ALA A 223 -23.64 -6.21 -1.04
N VAL A 224 -24.46 -7.26 -1.07
CA VAL A 224 -25.41 -7.50 -2.15
C VAL A 224 -26.51 -6.44 -2.16
N ALA A 225 -27.08 -6.10 -1.01
CA ALA A 225 -28.14 -5.09 -0.90
C ALA A 225 -27.63 -3.69 -1.30
N HIS A 226 -26.46 -3.29 -0.84
CA HIS A 226 -25.86 -2.02 -1.20
C HIS A 226 -25.48 -1.96 -2.69
N TRP A 227 -24.96 -3.04 -3.26
CA TRP A 227 -24.69 -3.09 -4.68
C TRP A 227 -25.96 -2.91 -5.52
N LYS A 228 -27.05 -3.61 -5.20
CA LYS A 228 -28.35 -3.43 -5.86
C LYS A 228 -28.85 -1.99 -5.81
N LYS A 229 -28.62 -1.30 -4.70
CA LYS A 229 -29.07 0.09 -4.50
C LYS A 229 -28.17 1.12 -5.19
N LEU A 230 -26.85 0.91 -5.18
CA LEU A 230 -25.86 1.95 -5.52
C LEU A 230 -25.06 1.67 -6.80
N ALA A 231 -25.06 0.43 -7.28
CA ALA A 231 -24.23 -0.02 -8.39
C ALA A 231 -24.93 -1.03 -9.31
N ASN A 232 -26.26 -1.09 -9.28
CA ASN A 232 -27.03 -2.03 -10.09
C ASN A 232 -26.70 -1.90 -11.57
N GLY A 233 -26.43 -3.05 -12.23
CA GLY A 233 -26.05 -3.12 -13.64
C GLY A 233 -24.59 -2.76 -13.94
N LEU A 234 -23.79 -2.30 -12.96
CA LEU A 234 -22.39 -1.95 -13.18
C LEU A 234 -21.48 -3.18 -13.17
N ARG A 235 -20.52 -3.23 -14.10
CA ARG A 235 -19.47 -4.25 -14.13
C ARG A 235 -18.59 -4.11 -12.89
N THR A 236 -18.69 -5.11 -12.00
CA THR A 236 -18.16 -5.04 -10.65
C THR A 236 -17.09 -6.08 -10.38
N VAL A 237 -16.02 -5.67 -9.71
CA VAL A 237 -15.07 -6.57 -9.07
C VAL A 237 -15.25 -6.55 -7.57
N CYS A 238 -15.31 -7.72 -6.94
CA CYS A 238 -15.42 -7.88 -5.50
C CYS A 238 -14.17 -8.54 -4.92
N TYR A 239 -13.51 -7.88 -3.99
CA TYR A 239 -12.27 -8.35 -3.35
C TYR A 239 -12.58 -9.04 -2.03
N CYS A 240 -12.36 -10.34 -1.97
CA CYS A 240 -12.63 -11.19 -0.83
C CYS A 240 -11.34 -11.61 -0.10
N VAL A 241 -11.45 -12.04 1.16
CA VAL A 241 -10.32 -12.41 2.02
C VAL A 241 -9.65 -13.70 1.56
N ASN A 242 -10.44 -14.73 1.28
CA ASN A 242 -9.99 -16.04 0.84
C ASN A 242 -10.95 -16.66 -0.21
N VAL A 243 -10.56 -17.79 -0.76
CA VAL A 243 -11.31 -18.49 -1.81
C VAL A 243 -12.72 -18.87 -1.35
N LYS A 244 -12.86 -19.41 -0.12
CA LYS A 244 -14.17 -19.79 0.45
C LYS A 244 -15.10 -18.58 0.54
N HIS A 245 -14.63 -17.47 1.10
CA HIS A 245 -15.39 -16.22 1.20
C HIS A 245 -15.78 -15.70 -0.19
N SER A 246 -14.87 -15.78 -1.17
CA SER A 246 -15.15 -15.34 -2.53
C SER A 246 -16.23 -16.18 -3.21
N LYS A 247 -16.20 -17.51 -3.07
CA LYS A 247 -17.24 -18.43 -3.58
C LYS A 247 -18.59 -18.17 -2.91
N GLN A 248 -18.60 -18.01 -1.57
CA GLN A 248 -19.82 -17.69 -0.84
C GLN A 248 -20.41 -16.34 -1.27
N THR A 249 -19.58 -15.35 -1.51
CA THR A 249 -20.04 -14.04 -1.99
C THR A 249 -20.62 -14.12 -3.40
N ALA A 250 -19.98 -14.85 -4.33
CA ALA A 250 -20.54 -15.09 -5.67
C ALA A 250 -21.91 -15.79 -5.60
N GLN A 251 -22.04 -16.82 -4.74
CA GLN A 251 -23.29 -17.53 -4.53
C GLN A 251 -24.38 -16.59 -4.00
N ALA A 252 -24.08 -15.75 -2.99
CA ALA A 252 -25.05 -14.80 -2.45
C ALA A 252 -25.56 -13.79 -3.49
N PHE A 253 -24.69 -13.33 -4.42
CA PHE A 253 -25.12 -12.52 -5.56
C PHE A 253 -26.05 -13.29 -6.50
N ASN A 254 -25.69 -14.53 -6.84
CA ASN A 254 -26.52 -15.41 -7.71
C ASN A 254 -27.88 -15.71 -7.07
N ASP A 255 -27.92 -16.05 -5.76
CA ASP A 255 -29.17 -16.30 -5.02
C ASP A 255 -30.06 -15.07 -4.96
N ALA A 256 -29.45 -13.87 -5.01
CA ALA A 256 -30.18 -12.62 -5.08
C ALA A 256 -30.55 -12.19 -6.53
N GLY A 257 -30.38 -13.08 -7.54
CA GLY A 257 -30.69 -12.83 -8.93
C GLY A 257 -29.71 -11.92 -9.67
N VAL A 258 -28.48 -11.76 -9.16
CA VAL A 258 -27.40 -10.98 -9.79
C VAL A 258 -26.35 -11.95 -10.32
N PRO A 259 -26.18 -12.10 -11.65
CA PRO A 259 -25.22 -13.03 -12.22
C PRO A 259 -23.78 -12.73 -11.76
N ALA A 260 -23.18 -13.66 -11.05
CA ALA A 260 -21.83 -13.50 -10.51
C ALA A 260 -20.96 -14.72 -10.78
N VAL A 261 -19.66 -14.48 -10.96
CA VAL A 261 -18.64 -15.51 -11.19
C VAL A 261 -17.48 -15.35 -10.19
N HIS A 262 -16.92 -16.47 -9.77
CA HIS A 262 -15.73 -16.52 -8.93
C HIS A 262 -14.49 -16.87 -9.74
N VAL A 263 -13.37 -16.19 -9.48
CA VAL A 263 -12.04 -16.53 -10.00
C VAL A 263 -10.98 -16.43 -8.90
N ASP A 264 -9.99 -17.34 -8.91
CA ASP A 264 -8.88 -17.32 -7.97
C ASP A 264 -7.56 -17.80 -8.61
N GLY A 265 -6.51 -17.93 -7.80
CA GLY A 265 -5.18 -18.36 -8.27
C GLY A 265 -5.12 -19.81 -8.77
N THR A 266 -6.15 -20.63 -8.55
CA THR A 266 -6.27 -22.01 -9.05
C THR A 266 -7.08 -22.07 -10.35
N SER A 267 -7.78 -21.00 -10.71
CA SER A 267 -8.53 -20.91 -11.97
C SER A 267 -7.60 -20.99 -13.17
N THR A 268 -7.98 -21.78 -14.16
CA THR A 268 -7.27 -21.90 -15.43
C THR A 268 -7.33 -20.61 -16.24
N GLU A 269 -6.43 -20.44 -17.19
CA GLU A 269 -6.45 -19.28 -18.10
C GLU A 269 -7.77 -19.20 -18.91
N ALA A 270 -8.32 -20.35 -19.27
CA ALA A 270 -9.60 -20.42 -19.98
C ALA A 270 -10.77 -19.93 -19.13
N GLU A 271 -10.83 -20.35 -17.86
CA GLU A 271 -11.85 -19.92 -16.90
C GLU A 271 -11.75 -18.41 -16.59
N ILE A 272 -10.53 -17.90 -16.40
CA ILE A 272 -10.32 -16.46 -16.18
C ILE A 272 -10.76 -15.67 -17.42
N LYS A 273 -10.41 -16.13 -18.61
CA LYS A 273 -10.80 -15.49 -19.87
C LYS A 273 -12.32 -15.52 -20.07
N ASP A 274 -12.98 -16.65 -19.79
CA ASP A 274 -14.44 -16.78 -19.89
C ASP A 274 -15.14 -15.85 -18.90
N ALA A 275 -14.68 -15.79 -17.64
CA ALA A 275 -15.20 -14.87 -16.64
C ALA A 275 -15.05 -13.40 -17.06
N CYS A 276 -13.89 -13.03 -17.65
CA CYS A 276 -13.66 -11.69 -18.18
C CYS A 276 -14.56 -11.36 -19.37
N MET A 277 -14.71 -12.30 -20.32
CA MET A 277 -15.61 -12.14 -21.46
C MET A 277 -17.05 -12.01 -20.99
N GLY A 278 -17.49 -12.89 -20.08
CA GLY A 278 -18.83 -12.85 -19.50
C GLY A 278 -19.13 -11.53 -18.78
N LEU A 279 -18.13 -10.96 -18.08
CA LEU A 279 -18.26 -9.63 -17.44
C LEU A 279 -18.34 -8.51 -18.51
N ALA A 280 -17.55 -8.62 -19.58
CA ALA A 280 -17.56 -7.64 -20.66
C ALA A 280 -18.84 -7.66 -21.50
N ASP A 281 -19.46 -8.84 -21.66
CA ASP A 281 -20.69 -9.06 -22.44
C ASP A 281 -21.97 -8.91 -21.61
N GLY A 282 -21.85 -8.71 -20.28
CA GLY A 282 -23.00 -8.58 -19.37
C GLY A 282 -23.63 -9.92 -18.95
N ARG A 283 -23.06 -11.05 -19.31
CA ARG A 283 -23.45 -12.39 -18.80
C ARG A 283 -23.22 -12.50 -17.30
N TYR A 284 -22.18 -11.86 -16.80
CA TYR A 284 -21.91 -11.64 -15.38
C TYR A 284 -21.86 -10.15 -15.10
N LEU A 285 -22.40 -9.72 -13.95
CA LEU A 285 -22.31 -8.35 -13.47
C LEU A 285 -21.25 -8.22 -12.36
N VAL A 286 -21.01 -9.30 -11.62
CA VAL A 286 -20.06 -9.29 -10.50
C VAL A 286 -19.02 -10.41 -10.67
N MET A 287 -17.75 -10.05 -10.58
CA MET A 287 -16.65 -11.00 -10.49
C MET A 287 -16.04 -10.93 -9.10
N THR A 288 -16.21 -12.01 -8.32
CA THR A 288 -15.57 -12.13 -7.02
C THR A 288 -14.20 -12.77 -7.16
N ASN A 289 -13.23 -12.31 -6.37
CA ASN A 289 -11.89 -12.84 -6.43
C ASN A 289 -11.16 -12.84 -5.09
N CYS A 290 -10.12 -13.69 -5.02
CA CYS A 290 -9.15 -13.68 -3.93
C CYS A 290 -7.74 -13.51 -4.52
N GLU A 291 -7.13 -12.32 -4.34
CA GLU A 291 -5.76 -11.96 -4.73
C GLU A 291 -5.43 -11.95 -6.24
N LEU A 292 -6.27 -12.51 -7.11
CA LEU A 292 -5.97 -12.62 -8.55
C LEU A 292 -6.04 -11.27 -9.27
N VAL A 293 -7.06 -10.48 -8.98
CA VAL A 293 -7.39 -9.23 -9.70
C VAL A 293 -6.72 -7.99 -9.07
N ILE A 294 -5.90 -8.17 -8.02
CA ILE A 294 -5.26 -7.04 -7.33
C ILE A 294 -4.08 -6.51 -8.13
N GLU A 295 -3.16 -7.38 -8.56
CA GLU A 295 -1.92 -6.99 -9.24
C GLU A 295 -1.93 -7.41 -10.70
N GLY A 296 -1.60 -6.48 -11.60
CA GLY A 296 -1.41 -6.77 -13.02
C GLY A 296 -2.66 -7.21 -13.79
N PHE A 297 -3.86 -7.09 -13.23
CA PHE A 297 -5.08 -7.42 -13.95
C PHE A 297 -5.56 -6.25 -14.82
N ASP A 298 -5.93 -6.54 -16.06
CA ASP A 298 -6.50 -5.60 -17.01
C ASP A 298 -7.63 -6.27 -17.78
N LEU A 299 -8.88 -5.82 -17.56
CA LEU A 299 -10.03 -6.40 -18.21
C LEU A 299 -9.96 -6.21 -19.74
N SER A 300 -9.61 -5.01 -20.24
CA SER A 300 -9.44 -4.74 -21.66
C SER A 300 -8.42 -5.68 -22.32
N ALA A 301 -7.28 -5.89 -21.66
CA ALA A 301 -6.24 -6.80 -22.15
C ALA A 301 -6.66 -8.27 -22.15
N GLN A 302 -7.58 -8.68 -21.25
CA GLN A 302 -8.13 -10.04 -21.21
C GLN A 302 -9.13 -10.30 -22.31
N VAL A 303 -9.99 -9.29 -22.61
CA VAL A 303 -11.07 -9.45 -23.58
C VAL A 303 -10.71 -8.97 -25.00
N GLY A 304 -9.56 -8.27 -25.16
CA GLY A 304 -9.09 -7.78 -26.45
C GLY A 304 -9.85 -6.59 -27.02
N ARG A 305 -10.66 -5.91 -26.20
CA ARG A 305 -11.42 -4.70 -26.57
C ARG A 305 -11.46 -3.74 -25.37
N ASP A 306 -11.76 -2.46 -25.63
CA ASP A 306 -11.91 -1.50 -24.55
C ASP A 306 -13.09 -1.87 -23.65
N CYS A 307 -12.77 -2.20 -22.41
CA CYS A 307 -13.73 -2.60 -21.39
C CYS A 307 -13.16 -2.30 -20.01
N THR A 308 -13.90 -1.56 -19.20
CA THR A 308 -13.48 -1.16 -17.87
C THR A 308 -14.42 -1.66 -16.79
N LEU A 309 -13.85 -1.88 -15.59
CA LEU A 309 -14.63 -2.09 -14.38
C LEU A 309 -15.26 -0.75 -13.97
N GLU A 310 -16.49 -0.80 -13.49
CA GLU A 310 -17.25 0.40 -13.11
C GLU A 310 -17.45 0.51 -11.61
N CYS A 311 -17.48 -0.64 -10.93
CA CYS A 311 -17.61 -0.71 -9.49
C CYS A 311 -16.53 -1.62 -8.87
N CYS A 312 -16.10 -1.30 -7.66
CA CYS A 312 -15.35 -2.23 -6.82
C CYS A 312 -15.97 -2.35 -5.42
N ILE A 313 -16.08 -3.59 -4.95
CA ILE A 313 -16.54 -3.92 -3.60
C ILE A 313 -15.34 -4.39 -2.79
N LEU A 314 -15.09 -3.74 -1.65
CA LEU A 314 -14.03 -4.11 -0.73
C LEU A 314 -14.62 -4.91 0.43
N LEU A 315 -14.46 -6.24 0.39
CA LEU A 315 -14.77 -7.17 1.48
C LEU A 315 -13.49 -7.69 2.16
N ARG A 316 -12.35 -7.07 1.83
CA ARG A 316 -11.04 -7.43 2.36
C ARG A 316 -10.38 -6.24 3.04
N PRO A 317 -10.42 -6.16 4.38
CA PRO A 317 -9.58 -5.25 5.14
C PRO A 317 -8.10 -5.50 4.84
N THR A 318 -7.30 -4.43 4.80
CA THR A 318 -5.84 -4.54 4.61
C THR A 318 -5.10 -3.50 5.42
N GLN A 319 -3.88 -3.84 5.87
CA GLN A 319 -2.94 -2.89 6.47
C GLN A 319 -2.14 -2.12 5.40
N SER A 320 -2.17 -2.63 4.15
CA SER A 320 -1.37 -2.11 3.05
C SER A 320 -2.10 -1.05 2.25
N VAL A 321 -1.64 0.20 2.34
CA VAL A 321 -2.13 1.29 1.47
C VAL A 321 -1.91 0.96 -0.02
N ALA A 322 -0.81 0.28 -0.36
CA ALA A 322 -0.52 -0.15 -1.73
C ALA A 322 -1.61 -1.08 -2.26
N ARG A 323 -1.96 -2.10 -1.48
CA ARG A 323 -3.01 -3.05 -1.86
C ARG A 323 -4.37 -2.37 -1.97
N TYR A 324 -4.73 -1.52 -1.03
CA TYR A 324 -5.95 -0.73 -1.08
C TYR A 324 -6.04 0.08 -2.38
N LEU A 325 -5.01 0.85 -2.70
CA LEU A 325 -4.97 1.66 -3.90
C LEU A 325 -5.03 0.80 -5.17
N GLN A 326 -4.30 -0.33 -5.23
CA GLN A 326 -4.38 -1.25 -6.37
C GLN A 326 -5.78 -1.80 -6.60
N MET A 327 -6.54 -2.11 -5.54
CA MET A 327 -7.92 -2.58 -5.64
C MET A 327 -8.84 -1.50 -6.23
N VAL A 328 -8.84 -0.29 -5.67
CA VAL A 328 -9.78 0.76 -6.10
C VAL A 328 -9.46 1.33 -7.47
N PHE A 329 -8.19 1.45 -7.83
CA PHE A 329 -7.77 1.97 -9.14
C PHE A 329 -8.17 1.07 -10.32
N ARG A 330 -8.52 -0.21 -10.09
CA ARG A 330 -9.07 -1.05 -11.15
C ARG A 330 -10.40 -0.52 -11.67
N ALA A 331 -11.24 -0.01 -10.77
CA ALA A 331 -12.50 0.63 -11.15
C ALA A 331 -12.31 2.08 -11.61
N MET A 332 -11.23 2.75 -11.26
CA MET A 332 -10.99 4.17 -11.60
C MET A 332 -10.31 4.37 -12.96
N ARG A 333 -10.15 3.35 -13.80
CA ARG A 333 -9.65 3.53 -15.16
C ARG A 333 -10.53 4.47 -15.96
N LYS A 334 -9.92 5.19 -16.92
CA LYS A 334 -10.60 6.17 -17.76
C LYS A 334 -11.92 5.64 -18.32
N LYS A 335 -13.00 6.33 -18.03
CA LYS A 335 -14.34 6.12 -18.55
C LYS A 335 -15.18 7.38 -18.29
N PRO A 336 -16.33 7.57 -18.97
CA PRO A 336 -17.17 8.76 -18.81
C PRO A 336 -17.77 8.88 -17.40
N ASN A 337 -18.28 7.75 -16.88
CA ASN A 337 -18.99 7.73 -15.61
C ASN A 337 -18.02 7.57 -14.42
N PRO A 338 -18.34 8.15 -13.26
CA PRO A 338 -17.56 7.93 -12.04
C PRO A 338 -17.53 6.46 -11.64
N ALA A 339 -16.41 6.03 -11.08
CA ALA A 339 -16.31 4.70 -10.46
C ALA A 339 -17.10 4.66 -9.15
N VAL A 340 -17.74 3.53 -8.85
CA VAL A 340 -18.40 3.30 -7.56
C VAL A 340 -17.50 2.44 -6.67
N ILE A 341 -17.21 2.90 -5.46
CA ILE A 341 -16.41 2.17 -4.47
C ILE A 341 -17.31 1.85 -3.28
N LEU A 342 -17.57 0.57 -3.04
CA LEU A 342 -18.36 0.08 -1.91
C LEU A 342 -17.40 -0.53 -0.87
N ASP A 343 -17.05 0.23 0.16
CA ASP A 343 -16.09 -0.19 1.17
C ASP A 343 -16.78 -0.76 2.41
N HIS A 344 -16.94 -2.08 2.44
CA HIS A 344 -17.43 -2.83 3.61
C HIS A 344 -16.29 -3.25 4.56
N ALA A 345 -15.06 -2.93 4.20
CA ALA A 345 -13.86 -3.34 4.91
C ALA A 345 -13.24 -2.23 5.78
N GLY A 346 -13.75 -0.99 5.68
CA GLY A 346 -13.21 0.17 6.39
C GLY A 346 -11.85 0.64 5.86
N CYS A 347 -11.50 0.27 4.63
CA CYS A 347 -10.22 0.64 4.02
C CYS A 347 -10.08 2.14 3.82
N ILE A 348 -11.17 2.82 3.41
CA ILE A 348 -11.18 4.28 3.20
C ILE A 348 -10.95 5.01 4.53
N VAL A 349 -11.63 4.58 5.59
CA VAL A 349 -11.45 5.17 6.92
C VAL A 349 -10.03 5.00 7.43
N LYS A 350 -9.37 3.91 7.07
CA LYS A 350 -8.01 3.61 7.49
C LYS A 350 -6.93 4.30 6.65
N HIS A 351 -7.11 4.33 5.35
CA HIS A 351 -6.07 4.74 4.40
C HIS A 351 -6.35 6.09 3.72
N GLY A 352 -7.52 6.69 3.95
CA GLY A 352 -7.96 7.90 3.27
C GLY A 352 -8.53 7.65 1.88
N LEU A 353 -8.96 8.72 1.24
CA LEU A 353 -9.52 8.69 -0.12
C LEU A 353 -8.46 8.30 -1.15
N PRO A 354 -8.84 7.65 -2.28
CA PRO A 354 -7.89 7.27 -3.33
C PRO A 354 -7.06 8.44 -3.89
N CYS A 355 -7.66 9.62 -4.03
CA CYS A 355 -7.02 10.82 -4.57
C CYS A 355 -6.27 11.66 -3.52
N GLU A 356 -6.29 11.26 -2.24
CA GLU A 356 -5.64 12.01 -1.18
C GLU A 356 -4.14 12.14 -1.43
N LYS A 357 -3.61 13.35 -1.23
CA LYS A 357 -2.17 13.60 -1.32
C LYS A 357 -1.46 12.88 -0.18
N ARG A 358 -0.50 12.05 -0.53
CA ARG A 358 0.35 11.34 0.43
C ARG A 358 1.77 11.83 0.29
N GLU A 359 2.43 12.03 1.40
CA GLU A 359 3.86 12.34 1.42
C GLU A 359 4.64 11.04 1.49
N TRP A 360 5.59 10.90 0.59
CA TRP A 360 6.42 9.72 0.48
C TRP A 360 7.86 10.02 0.88
N SER A 361 8.54 9.03 1.45
CA SER A 361 9.94 9.14 1.83
C SER A 361 10.70 7.85 1.50
N LEU A 362 11.91 7.99 0.97
CA LEU A 362 12.84 6.87 0.81
C LEU A 362 13.38 6.34 2.14
N HIS A 363 13.42 7.20 3.18
CA HIS A 363 14.05 6.89 4.45
C HIS A 363 13.12 6.15 5.42
N GLY A 364 11.93 5.76 4.97
CA GLY A 364 10.90 5.15 5.82
C GLY A 364 10.22 6.19 6.72
N GLU A 365 9.23 5.75 7.48
CA GLU A 365 8.67 6.59 8.55
C GLU A 365 9.70 6.63 9.69
N ALA A 366 10.01 7.83 10.19
CA ALA A 366 10.72 7.95 11.46
C ALA A 366 9.97 7.07 12.49
N PRO A 367 10.66 6.32 13.38
CA PRO A 367 9.99 5.52 14.38
C PRO A 367 9.05 6.44 15.16
N SER A 368 7.77 6.41 14.84
CA SER A 368 6.76 7.18 15.54
C SER A 368 6.91 6.76 17.00
N LYS A 369 7.18 7.71 17.90
CA LYS A 369 7.02 7.51 19.33
C LYS A 369 5.74 6.72 19.47
N ARG A 370 5.79 5.52 20.08
CA ARG A 370 4.69 4.56 20.23
C ARG A 370 3.36 5.27 20.24
N LYS A 371 2.60 5.23 19.13
CA LYS A 371 1.24 5.75 19.08
C LYS A 371 0.50 5.05 20.21
N LYS A 372 -0.05 5.82 21.15
CA LYS A 372 -0.98 5.30 22.13
C LYS A 372 -2.09 4.60 21.34
N LYS A 373 -2.64 3.53 21.91
CA LYS A 373 -3.68 2.67 21.29
C LYS A 373 -4.92 3.44 20.80
N ASP A 374 -5.03 4.71 21.14
CA ASP A 374 -6.18 5.59 20.90
C ASP A 374 -5.96 6.62 19.78
N ASP A 375 -4.76 6.70 19.16
CA ASP A 375 -4.54 7.57 18.01
C ASP A 375 -4.99 6.84 16.74
N GLU A 376 -6.28 6.88 16.43
CA GLU A 376 -6.75 6.65 15.06
C GLU A 376 -6.05 7.69 14.16
N PRO A 377 -5.52 7.29 12.98
CA PRO A 377 -4.95 8.27 12.06
C PRO A 377 -6.02 9.31 11.76
N ASP A 378 -5.65 10.58 11.81
CA ASP A 378 -6.51 11.72 11.48
C ASP A 378 -6.79 11.63 9.95
N VAL A 379 -7.65 10.69 9.57
CA VAL A 379 -8.11 10.54 8.20
C VAL A 379 -9.18 11.58 8.00
N ASN A 380 -8.88 12.59 7.20
CA ASN A 380 -9.70 13.78 6.99
C ASN A 380 -10.90 13.47 6.07
N VAL A 381 -11.71 12.46 6.46
CA VAL A 381 -12.93 12.05 5.74
C VAL A 381 -14.14 12.08 6.63
N THR A 382 -15.27 12.49 6.04
CA THR A 382 -16.60 12.52 6.67
C THR A 382 -17.53 11.59 5.89
N GLN A 383 -18.40 10.88 6.61
CA GLN A 383 -19.46 10.07 6.03
C GLN A 383 -20.80 10.79 6.19
N CYS A 384 -21.58 10.86 5.11
CA CYS A 384 -22.93 11.38 5.14
C CYS A 384 -23.87 10.46 5.94
N GLY A 385 -24.60 10.99 6.91
CA GLY A 385 -25.58 10.21 7.68
C GLY A 385 -26.80 9.74 6.84
N LYS A 386 -27.09 10.42 5.71
CA LYS A 386 -28.28 10.13 4.88
C LYS A 386 -27.99 9.13 3.75
N CYS A 387 -26.92 9.35 2.95
CA CYS A 387 -26.61 8.49 1.79
C CYS A 387 -25.36 7.64 1.97
N TYR A 388 -24.66 7.77 3.09
CA TYR A 388 -23.41 7.05 3.44
C TYR A 388 -22.23 7.30 2.51
N ALA A 389 -22.31 8.28 1.60
CA ALA A 389 -21.17 8.70 0.80
C ALA A 389 -20.05 9.23 1.68
N VAL A 390 -18.80 8.92 1.31
CA VAL A 390 -17.61 9.39 2.02
C VAL A 390 -16.89 10.42 1.17
N PHE A 391 -16.57 11.55 1.79
CA PHE A 391 -15.92 12.67 1.14
C PHE A 391 -14.95 13.37 2.11
N LYS A 392 -14.16 14.29 1.60
CA LYS A 392 -13.20 15.05 2.40
C LYS A 392 -13.93 15.86 3.47
N SER A 393 -13.45 15.83 4.73
CA SER A 393 -14.01 16.65 5.82
C SER A 393 -13.88 18.15 5.53
N GLY A 394 -14.77 18.94 6.17
CA GLY A 394 -14.73 20.39 6.08
C GLY A 394 -15.76 21.01 5.13
N VAL A 395 -16.65 20.18 4.55
CA VAL A 395 -17.83 20.67 3.80
C VAL A 395 -19.08 20.64 4.68
N ASP A 396 -19.98 21.57 4.46
CA ASP A 396 -21.22 21.72 5.25
C ASP A 396 -22.39 20.89 4.70
N GLU A 397 -22.32 20.52 3.41
CA GLU A 397 -23.32 19.72 2.75
C GLU A 397 -22.69 18.52 2.06
N CYS A 398 -23.41 17.42 2.01
CA CYS A 398 -22.96 16.22 1.30
C CYS A 398 -22.93 16.49 -0.22
N PRO A 399 -21.78 16.35 -0.90
CA PRO A 399 -21.67 16.60 -2.32
C PRO A 399 -22.49 15.64 -3.20
N MET A 400 -23.04 14.56 -2.58
CA MET A 400 -23.79 13.54 -3.32
C MET A 400 -25.30 13.68 -3.19
N CYS A 401 -25.80 14.08 -2.02
CA CYS A 401 -27.26 14.14 -1.79
C CYS A 401 -27.74 15.46 -1.20
N GLY A 402 -26.89 16.46 -1.04
CA GLY A 402 -27.20 17.78 -0.50
C GLY A 402 -27.61 17.80 0.99
N ALA A 403 -27.52 16.66 1.69
CA ALA A 403 -27.86 16.64 3.12
C ALA A 403 -26.83 17.39 3.93
N ALA A 404 -27.28 18.17 4.93
CA ALA A 404 -26.40 18.84 5.86
C ALA A 404 -25.49 17.84 6.59
N VAL A 405 -24.23 18.18 6.73
CA VAL A 405 -23.23 17.38 7.44
C VAL A 405 -23.22 17.80 8.90
N GLU A 406 -23.71 16.91 9.77
CA GLU A 406 -23.62 17.15 11.21
C GLU A 406 -22.14 17.19 11.63
N ARG A 407 -21.65 18.34 12.04
CA ARG A 407 -20.36 18.46 12.68
C ARG A 407 -20.49 17.85 14.07
N LYS A 408 -19.83 16.72 14.32
CA LYS A 408 -19.64 16.25 15.69
C LYS A 408 -18.82 17.33 16.42
N GLU A 409 -19.48 18.12 17.23
CA GLU A 409 -18.78 18.98 18.18
C GLU A 409 -17.86 18.08 19.00
N ARG A 410 -16.58 18.38 18.99
CA ARG A 410 -15.66 17.80 19.97
C ARG A 410 -16.18 18.34 21.32
N LYS A 411 -16.87 17.51 22.09
CA LYS A 411 -17.10 17.79 23.48
C LYS A 411 -15.72 17.91 24.10
N LEU A 412 -15.29 19.14 24.32
CA LEU A 412 -14.24 19.44 25.26
C LEU A 412 -14.76 18.85 26.56
N ASN A 413 -14.07 17.86 27.12
CA ASN A 413 -14.30 17.47 28.49
C ASN A 413 -13.88 18.68 29.33
N GLU A 414 -14.84 19.54 29.66
CA GLU A 414 -14.66 20.58 30.66
C GLU A 414 -14.46 19.83 31.96
N VAL A 415 -13.22 19.79 32.41
CA VAL A 415 -12.89 19.43 33.78
C VAL A 415 -13.06 20.72 34.56
N GLU A 416 -14.09 20.81 35.40
CA GLU A 416 -14.19 21.86 36.37
C GLU A 416 -12.94 21.86 37.25
N GLY A 417 -12.11 22.85 37.08
CA GLY A 417 -10.89 23.06 37.83
C GLY A 417 -10.59 24.55 37.85
N GLU A 418 -10.39 25.09 39.06
CA GLU A 418 -9.87 26.44 39.20
C GLU A 418 -8.42 26.51 38.71
N LEU A 419 -8.12 27.55 37.94
CA LEU A 419 -6.76 27.84 37.51
C LEU A 419 -6.00 28.44 38.67
N GLU A 420 -5.14 27.64 39.31
CA GLU A 420 -4.17 28.14 40.29
C GLU A 420 -2.93 28.68 39.58
N GLN A 421 -2.41 29.78 40.05
CA GLN A 421 -1.17 30.36 39.54
C GLN A 421 -0.01 29.43 39.86
N VAL A 422 0.64 28.89 38.82
CA VAL A 422 1.79 28.00 38.98
C VAL A 422 2.98 28.80 39.52
N ASP A 423 3.34 28.56 40.76
CA ASP A 423 4.59 29.08 41.33
C ASP A 423 5.79 28.36 40.65
N MET A 424 6.37 29.01 39.67
CA MET A 424 7.52 28.49 38.90
C MET A 424 8.75 28.31 39.79
N ALA A 425 8.89 29.08 40.88
CA ALA A 425 10.00 28.92 41.83
C ALA A 425 9.82 27.63 42.64
N ALA A 426 8.60 27.35 43.11
CA ALA A 426 8.28 26.11 43.81
C ALA A 426 8.50 24.88 42.91
N VAL A 427 8.05 24.92 41.63
CA VAL A 427 8.25 23.85 40.64
C VAL A 427 9.75 23.60 40.36
N GLN A 428 10.53 24.68 40.26
CA GLN A 428 12.00 24.56 40.08
C GLN A 428 12.68 24.00 41.30
N ALA A 429 12.30 24.40 42.51
CA ALA A 429 12.80 23.88 43.76
C ALA A 429 12.49 22.40 43.92
N GLU A 430 11.27 21.97 43.58
CA GLU A 430 10.88 20.56 43.61
C GLU A 430 11.67 19.72 42.58
N ARG A 431 11.82 20.21 41.35
CA ARG A 431 12.66 19.57 40.34
C ARG A 431 14.13 19.46 40.76
N LYS A 432 14.68 20.48 41.43
CA LYS A 432 16.04 20.49 41.98
C LYS A 432 16.18 19.45 43.08
N ARG A 433 15.22 19.39 44.02
CA ARG A 433 15.16 18.39 45.08
C ARG A 433 15.07 16.97 44.53
N ALA A 434 14.18 16.75 43.56
CA ALA A 434 14.04 15.46 42.90
C ALA A 434 15.32 15.01 42.19
N ARG A 435 16.11 15.93 41.58
CA ARG A 435 17.41 15.62 40.97
C ARG A 435 18.47 15.30 42.03
N GLN A 436 18.47 16.01 43.15
CA GLN A 436 19.40 15.75 44.27
C GLN A 436 19.14 14.38 44.88
N GLU A 437 17.89 14.02 45.19
CA GLU A 437 17.50 12.70 45.68
C GLU A 437 17.93 11.58 44.72
N GLN A 438 17.72 11.79 43.43
CA GLN A 438 18.16 10.84 42.41
C GLN A 438 19.70 10.76 42.35
N GLY A 439 20.42 11.86 42.57
CA GLY A 439 21.87 11.91 42.63
C GLY A 439 22.45 11.14 43.85
N GLN A 440 21.76 11.20 44.98
CA GLN A 440 22.16 10.53 46.23
C GLN A 440 21.91 9.01 46.23
N ALA A 441 21.02 8.52 45.36
CA ALA A 441 20.79 7.08 45.21
C ALA A 441 22.00 6.43 44.49
N ASN A 442 22.84 5.72 45.23
CA ASN A 442 24.12 5.22 44.74
C ASN A 442 24.04 3.90 43.96
N GLY A 443 23.01 3.09 44.16
CA GLY A 443 22.87 1.77 43.55
C GLY A 443 21.51 1.58 42.82
N LEU A 444 21.43 0.48 42.07
CA LEU A 444 20.18 0.11 41.39
C LEU A 444 19.03 -0.11 42.38
N ARG A 445 19.31 -0.73 43.53
CA ARG A 445 18.33 -0.97 44.60
C ARG A 445 17.76 0.34 45.16
N ASP A 446 18.65 1.32 45.44
CA ASP A 446 18.22 2.64 45.95
C ASP A 446 17.39 3.41 44.96
N LEU A 447 17.73 3.33 43.67
CA LEU A 447 16.95 3.93 42.61
C LEU A 447 15.57 3.26 42.45
N ILE A 448 15.47 1.95 42.60
CA ILE A 448 14.17 1.23 42.57
C ILE A 448 13.32 1.66 43.75
N ALA A 449 13.90 1.71 44.96
CA ALA A 449 13.24 2.19 46.17
C ALA A 449 12.73 3.65 46.02
N LEU A 450 13.54 4.50 45.42
CA LEU A 450 13.16 5.89 45.11
C LEU A 450 12.02 5.94 44.09
N GLY A 451 12.07 5.12 43.06
CA GLY A 451 10.98 5.02 42.04
C GLY A 451 9.65 4.56 42.67
N LYS A 452 9.69 3.57 43.56
CA LYS A 452 8.49 3.14 44.33
C LYS A 452 7.95 4.26 45.22
N ARG A 453 8.79 4.96 45.98
CA ARG A 453 8.35 6.11 46.79
C ARG A 453 7.72 7.22 45.98
N ARG A 454 8.15 7.40 44.72
CA ARG A 454 7.54 8.37 43.75
C ARG A 454 6.29 7.86 43.03
N GLY A 455 5.79 6.70 43.38
CA GLY A 455 4.58 6.10 42.76
C GLY A 455 4.74 5.74 41.29
N MET A 456 5.97 5.46 40.81
CA MET A 456 6.17 5.14 39.41
C MET A 456 5.64 3.74 39.07
N LYS A 457 4.79 3.63 38.04
CA LYS A 457 4.20 2.35 37.57
C LYS A 457 5.25 1.29 37.15
N ASN A 458 6.46 1.69 36.78
CA ASN A 458 7.59 0.82 36.40
C ASN A 458 8.87 1.34 37.04
N ALA A 459 8.97 1.19 38.36
CA ALA A 459 10.11 1.69 39.14
C ALA A 459 11.43 0.99 38.77
N SER A 460 11.39 -0.34 38.55
CA SER A 460 12.57 -1.12 38.14
C SER A 460 13.10 -0.71 36.76
N GLY A 461 12.22 -0.53 35.78
CA GLY A 461 12.62 -0.11 34.45
C GLY A 461 13.19 1.30 34.41
N TRP A 462 12.61 2.24 35.16
CA TRP A 462 13.13 3.60 35.29
C TRP A 462 14.53 3.59 35.99
N ALA A 463 14.64 2.92 37.14
CA ALA A 463 15.85 2.85 37.89
C ALA A 463 17.03 2.22 37.13
N LEU A 464 16.73 1.12 36.39
CA LEU A 464 17.72 0.46 35.55
C LEU A 464 18.26 1.37 34.46
N ASN A 465 17.39 2.09 33.75
CA ASN A 465 17.81 3.04 32.71
C ASN A 465 18.67 4.17 33.28
N VAL A 466 18.33 4.72 34.48
CA VAL A 466 19.15 5.72 35.17
C VAL A 466 20.50 5.14 35.59
N TYR A 467 20.52 3.95 36.14
CA TYR A 467 21.72 3.27 36.62
C TYR A 467 22.68 2.96 35.48
N MET A 468 22.19 2.39 34.39
CA MET A 468 22.99 2.07 33.21
C MET A 468 23.48 3.31 32.46
N ALA A 469 22.67 4.36 32.40
CA ALA A 469 23.07 5.65 31.81
C ALA A 469 24.26 6.28 32.56
N ARG A 470 24.34 6.14 33.87
CA ARG A 470 25.50 6.60 34.67
C ARG A 470 26.78 5.83 34.33
N GLN A 471 26.65 4.59 33.85
CA GLN A 471 27.77 3.73 33.45
C GLN A 471 28.07 3.80 31.94
N ASN A 472 27.36 4.65 31.21
CA ASN A 472 27.44 4.75 29.76
C ASN A 472 27.14 3.42 29.03
N LYS A 473 26.24 2.60 29.60
CA LYS A 473 25.82 1.28 29.07
C LYS A 473 24.35 1.26 28.73
N LYS A 474 23.97 0.36 27.83
CA LYS A 474 22.56 0.07 27.53
C LYS A 474 22.11 -1.18 28.28
N PRO A 475 20.93 -1.19 28.91
CA PRO A 475 20.41 -2.37 29.59
C PRO A 475 20.09 -3.51 28.63
N SER A 476 20.38 -4.73 29.03
CA SER A 476 20.01 -5.98 28.34
C SER A 476 18.74 -6.59 28.93
N GLY A 477 18.18 -7.61 28.26
CA GLY A 477 17.03 -8.34 28.79
C GLY A 477 17.25 -9.00 30.15
N LYS A 478 18.51 -9.45 30.46
CA LYS A 478 18.88 -10.01 31.75
C LYS A 478 18.85 -8.94 32.85
N ASP A 479 19.35 -7.75 32.57
CA ASP A 479 19.36 -6.63 33.54
C ASP A 479 17.93 -6.23 33.94
N TYR A 480 16.99 -6.26 33.01
CA TYR A 480 15.57 -6.01 33.32
C TYR A 480 14.95 -7.10 34.19
N ALA A 481 15.34 -8.37 34.02
CA ALA A 481 14.88 -9.46 34.84
C ALA A 481 15.40 -9.33 36.27
N GLU A 482 16.68 -9.02 36.44
CA GLU A 482 17.32 -8.77 37.75
C GLU A 482 16.72 -7.56 38.47
N ALA A 483 16.48 -6.46 37.73
CA ALA A 483 15.85 -5.27 38.30
C ALA A 483 14.43 -5.55 38.82
N LYS A 484 13.66 -6.42 38.17
CA LYS A 484 12.32 -6.85 38.63
C LYS A 484 12.42 -7.73 39.90
N ILE A 485 13.42 -8.60 40.00
CA ILE A 485 13.63 -9.43 41.21
C ILE A 485 13.94 -8.51 42.38
N ILE A 486 14.82 -7.51 42.20
CA ILE A 486 15.13 -6.50 43.24
C ILE A 486 13.87 -5.71 43.61
N GLU A 487 13.05 -5.31 42.65
CA GLU A 487 11.77 -4.60 42.87
C GLU A 487 10.79 -5.42 43.72
N ALA A 488 10.73 -6.73 43.49
CA ALA A 488 9.89 -7.65 44.26
C ALA A 488 10.40 -7.89 45.68
N SER A 489 11.71 -7.70 45.93
CA SER A 489 12.35 -7.87 47.27
C SER A 489 12.36 -6.61 48.12
N LEU A 490 11.91 -5.47 47.58
CA LEU A 490 11.75 -4.17 48.23
C LEU A 490 10.27 -3.89 48.58
#